data_a907710d1ba907365501a55ea76f5442
#
_entry.id   a907710d1ba907365501a55ea76f5442
#
_cell.length_a   1.000
_cell.length_b   1.000
_cell.length_c   1.000
_cell.angle_alpha   90.00
_cell.angle_beta   90.00
_cell.angle_gamma   90.00
#
_symmetry.space_group_name_H-M   'P 1'
#
loop_
_entity.id
_entity.type
_entity.pdbx_description
1 polymer ?
#
loop_
_entity_poly.entity_id
_entity_poly.type
_entity_poly.pdbx_seq_one_letter_code
_entity_poly.pdbx_strand_id
1 'polypeptide(L)'
;MSTVLLFSEDPDTIAPIEDYLVRFGYDIHCFDVLDEIAEQTLQYRFDVFLADADDSVSLLRRIAKVWERDVGDSELLLIVDHQLLERSPDIDGHEDFDVIERPFSIERVRLHLARTLHARRLRLEAQNLRHERDVIYRPEGFVAASPKTREILELATKVAQSDSTVLLTGETGTGKELVAGAIHYGSARAEGPFVKINCAALPDPLLEAELFGHEKGAFTGADRPRVGRFEQANTGTIFFDEIGDMSLEVQAKVLRVIQEREYQRLGSNRTSKTDVRIVAATNKRLEDEVADGKFREDLLYRLNVICIEVAPLRERREDILPLVERFSRTLAGDLKKGVKTFSPEAIEALLAHSWPGNIRELRNIVERGVLLSEGQVISRADLQLPAETPTSDMRIGDIELPEAALKLKEVERQVILEALERSEWVQKDAAALLGVSTRVLNHKIGKFGIKHVGWRRNS
;
A
#
# COMPACT_ATOMS: atom_id res chain seq x y z
N MET A 1 19.72 -13.05 22.26
CA MET A 1 20.28 -14.35 22.65
C MET A 1 19.12 -15.30 22.54
N SER A 2 19.26 -16.41 21.81
CA SER A 2 18.12 -17.35 21.65
C SER A 2 18.07 -18.28 22.85
N THR A 3 16.86 -18.46 23.39
CA THR A 3 16.62 -19.25 24.59
C THR A 3 16.09 -20.63 24.18
N VAL A 4 16.77 -21.67 24.63
CA VAL A 4 16.49 -23.06 24.29
C VAL A 4 16.11 -23.83 25.55
N LEU A 5 14.98 -24.51 25.53
CA LEU A 5 14.58 -25.48 26.51
C LEU A 5 15.10 -26.85 26.09
N LEU A 6 15.94 -27.51 26.89
CA LEU A 6 16.49 -28.82 26.64
C LEU A 6 15.91 -29.83 27.64
N PHE A 7 15.28 -30.87 27.10
CA PHE A 7 14.73 -31.96 27.91
C PHE A 7 15.35 -33.30 27.52
N SER A 8 15.81 -34.07 28.49
CA SER A 8 16.11 -35.52 28.38
C SER A 8 16.04 -36.19 29.75
N GLU A 9 15.50 -37.38 29.82
CA GLU A 9 15.55 -38.23 31.02
C GLU A 9 16.96 -38.80 31.27
N ASP A 10 17.91 -38.67 30.30
CA ASP A 10 19.30 -39.10 30.38
C ASP A 10 20.25 -37.93 30.62
N PRO A 11 20.85 -37.76 31.83
CA PRO A 11 21.81 -36.69 32.12
C PRO A 11 23.08 -36.73 31.26
N ASP A 12 23.51 -37.92 30.80
CA ASP A 12 24.69 -38.07 29.95
C ASP A 12 24.50 -37.51 28.52
N THR A 13 23.25 -37.40 28.10
CA THR A 13 22.85 -36.72 26.83
C THR A 13 22.79 -35.20 27.04
N ILE A 14 22.29 -34.69 28.17
CA ILE A 14 22.09 -33.26 28.44
C ILE A 14 23.43 -32.52 28.50
N ALA A 15 24.34 -32.95 29.40
CA ALA A 15 25.53 -32.22 29.76
C ALA A 15 26.45 -31.85 28.55
N PRO A 16 26.74 -32.78 27.60
CA PRO A 16 27.55 -32.44 26.43
C PRO A 16 26.87 -31.45 25.48
N ILE A 17 25.55 -31.52 25.31
CA ILE A 17 24.77 -30.61 24.45
C ILE A 17 24.72 -29.21 25.07
N GLU A 18 24.43 -29.11 26.37
CA GLU A 18 24.41 -27.86 27.11
C GLU A 18 25.77 -27.13 27.04
N ASP A 19 26.84 -27.80 27.44
CA ASP A 19 28.22 -27.26 27.46
C ASP A 19 28.63 -26.74 26.08
N TYR A 20 28.26 -27.45 25.03
CA TYR A 20 28.59 -27.07 23.66
C TYR A 20 27.77 -25.85 23.19
N LEU A 21 26.45 -25.87 23.37
CA LEU A 21 25.58 -24.81 22.90
C LEU A 21 25.79 -23.49 23.64
N VAL A 22 26.05 -23.54 24.96
CA VAL A 22 26.37 -22.35 25.76
C VAL A 22 27.62 -21.64 25.22
N ARG A 23 28.65 -22.37 24.77
CA ARG A 23 29.87 -21.81 24.15
C ARG A 23 29.57 -21.05 22.85
N PHE A 24 28.48 -21.38 22.16
CA PHE A 24 28.04 -20.70 20.95
C PHE A 24 27.02 -19.57 21.23
N GLY A 25 26.78 -19.23 22.48
CA GLY A 25 25.98 -18.07 22.88
C GLY A 25 24.49 -18.33 22.94
N TYR A 26 24.07 -19.59 23.08
CA TYR A 26 22.67 -19.94 23.40
C TYR A 26 22.44 -19.86 24.91
N ASP A 27 21.21 -19.47 25.28
CA ASP A 27 20.74 -19.51 26.66
C ASP A 27 19.94 -20.80 26.83
N ILE A 28 20.48 -21.74 27.63
CA ILE A 28 19.96 -23.12 27.74
C ILE A 28 19.36 -23.36 29.12
N HIS A 29 18.15 -23.87 29.13
CA HIS A 29 17.44 -24.31 30.32
C HIS A 29 17.21 -25.82 30.23
N CYS A 30 17.86 -26.59 31.11
CA CYS A 30 17.82 -28.05 31.08
C CYS A 30 16.82 -28.60 32.09
N PHE A 31 16.09 -29.63 31.70
CA PHE A 31 15.10 -30.36 32.49
C PHE A 31 15.21 -31.85 32.25
N ASP A 32 15.08 -32.62 33.31
CA ASP A 32 15.03 -34.07 33.32
C ASP A 32 13.61 -34.61 33.67
N VAL A 33 12.70 -33.70 34.08
CA VAL A 33 11.30 -34.01 34.39
C VAL A 33 10.36 -33.14 33.56
N LEU A 34 9.52 -33.75 32.71
CA LEU A 34 8.59 -33.02 31.82
C LEU A 34 7.56 -32.16 32.57
N ASP A 35 7.11 -32.60 33.76
CA ASP A 35 6.06 -31.90 34.49
C ASP A 35 6.55 -30.56 35.10
N GLU A 36 7.86 -30.38 35.26
CA GLU A 36 8.45 -29.12 35.72
C GLU A 36 8.51 -28.02 34.65
N ILE A 37 8.39 -28.40 33.38
CA ILE A 37 8.46 -27.46 32.27
C ILE A 37 7.32 -26.42 32.33
N ALA A 38 6.12 -26.82 32.72
CA ALA A 38 4.96 -25.95 32.84
C ALA A 38 5.13 -24.77 33.79
N GLU A 39 5.87 -24.96 34.91
CA GLU A 39 6.14 -23.89 35.86
C GLU A 39 7.16 -22.88 35.32
N GLN A 40 8.08 -23.33 34.50
CA GLN A 40 9.16 -22.49 33.95
C GLN A 40 8.69 -21.67 32.76
N THR A 41 7.74 -22.15 31.95
CA THR A 41 7.15 -21.41 30.83
C THR A 41 6.37 -20.17 31.28
N LEU A 42 5.97 -20.10 32.51
CA LEU A 42 5.39 -18.89 33.13
C LEU A 42 6.43 -17.77 33.33
N GLN A 43 7.71 -18.11 33.47
CA GLN A 43 8.80 -17.16 33.76
C GLN A 43 9.64 -16.82 32.52
N TYR A 44 9.80 -17.77 31.62
CA TYR A 44 10.66 -17.64 30.42
C TYR A 44 9.89 -17.95 29.14
N ARG A 45 10.25 -17.25 28.08
CA ARG A 45 9.82 -17.59 26.71
C ARG A 45 10.95 -18.31 25.99
N PHE A 46 10.65 -19.46 25.44
CA PHE A 46 11.62 -20.27 24.71
C PHE A 46 11.45 -20.14 23.21
N ASP A 47 12.56 -20.08 22.48
CA ASP A 47 12.55 -20.04 21.01
C ASP A 47 12.45 -21.45 20.42
N VAL A 48 13.13 -22.42 21.06
CA VAL A 48 13.15 -23.82 20.65
C VAL A 48 13.00 -24.73 21.87
N PHE A 49 12.19 -25.74 21.74
CA PHE A 49 12.13 -26.88 22.65
C PHE A 49 12.88 -28.07 22.01
N LEU A 50 14.10 -28.33 22.48
CA LEU A 50 14.90 -29.49 22.08
C LEU A 50 14.62 -30.63 23.07
N ALA A 51 13.97 -31.69 22.62
CA ALA A 51 13.56 -32.78 23.47
C ALA A 51 14.09 -34.14 22.97
N ASP A 52 14.63 -34.90 23.89
CA ASP A 52 15.10 -36.25 23.65
C ASP A 52 14.01 -37.26 24.04
N ALA A 53 13.52 -38.00 23.03
CA ALA A 53 12.47 -39.02 23.21
C ALA A 53 13.05 -40.44 23.29
N ASP A 54 14.37 -40.59 23.10
CA ASP A 54 15.07 -41.85 23.05
C ASP A 54 14.37 -42.84 22.06
N ASP A 55 14.01 -44.08 22.47
CA ASP A 55 13.24 -45.06 21.71
C ASP A 55 11.78 -45.22 22.19
N SER A 56 11.30 -44.32 23.03
CA SER A 56 10.02 -44.43 23.76
C SER A 56 8.87 -43.65 23.08
N VAL A 57 7.96 -44.39 22.43
CA VAL A 57 6.70 -43.84 21.87
C VAL A 57 5.85 -43.13 22.94
N SER A 58 5.86 -43.65 24.17
CA SER A 58 5.09 -43.05 25.27
C SER A 58 5.67 -41.72 25.70
N LEU A 59 6.99 -41.61 25.77
CA LEU A 59 7.70 -40.34 26.09
C LEU A 59 7.48 -39.30 24.99
N LEU A 60 7.61 -39.69 23.73
CA LEU A 60 7.36 -38.83 22.61
C LEU A 60 5.96 -38.20 22.61
N ARG A 61 4.92 -38.98 22.91
CA ARG A 61 3.55 -38.47 23.07
C ARG A 61 3.38 -37.51 24.24
N ARG A 62 4.12 -37.72 25.32
CA ARG A 62 4.14 -36.81 26.49
C ARG A 62 4.84 -35.51 26.11
N ILE A 63 5.98 -35.57 25.42
CA ILE A 63 6.70 -34.38 24.93
C ILE A 63 5.79 -33.55 24.02
N ALA A 64 5.14 -34.16 23.03
CA ALA A 64 4.22 -33.47 22.12
C ALA A 64 3.08 -32.76 22.86
N LYS A 65 2.46 -33.41 23.86
CA LYS A 65 1.41 -32.80 24.69
C LYS A 65 1.90 -31.64 25.54
N VAL A 66 3.09 -31.73 26.10
CA VAL A 66 3.69 -30.63 26.88
C VAL A 66 4.03 -29.47 25.96
N TRP A 67 4.58 -29.75 24.77
CA TRP A 67 4.86 -28.71 23.80
C TRP A 67 3.60 -27.97 23.37
N GLU A 68 2.54 -28.69 22.94
CA GLU A 68 1.27 -28.07 22.54
C GLU A 68 0.61 -27.25 23.65
N ARG A 69 0.64 -27.73 24.89
CA ARG A 69 -0.06 -27.10 26.02
C ARG A 69 0.73 -25.94 26.63
N ASP A 70 2.04 -26.12 26.84
CA ASP A 70 2.83 -25.28 27.73
C ASP A 70 3.90 -24.45 26.97
N VAL A 71 4.36 -24.93 25.81
CA VAL A 71 5.50 -24.35 25.07
C VAL A 71 5.15 -23.97 23.62
N GLY A 72 3.88 -24.01 23.26
CA GLY A 72 3.35 -23.93 21.87
C GLY A 72 3.81 -22.72 21.02
N ASP A 73 4.36 -21.69 21.64
CA ASP A 73 4.99 -20.57 20.93
C ASP A 73 6.43 -20.86 20.44
N SER A 74 7.01 -22.02 20.82
CA SER A 74 8.38 -22.44 20.43
C SER A 74 8.35 -23.45 19.29
N GLU A 75 9.48 -23.57 18.58
CA GLU A 75 9.67 -24.67 17.61
C GLU A 75 10.10 -25.93 18.34
N LEU A 76 9.55 -27.09 17.98
CA LEU A 76 9.95 -28.39 18.54
C LEU A 76 11.05 -29.04 17.68
N LEU A 77 12.14 -29.44 18.35
CA LEU A 77 13.24 -30.21 17.75
C LEU A 77 13.43 -31.49 18.54
N LEU A 78 13.19 -32.63 17.92
CA LEU A 78 13.21 -33.93 18.56
C LEU A 78 14.52 -34.69 18.30
N ILE A 79 15.08 -35.28 19.34
CA ILE A 79 16.14 -36.30 19.23
C ILE A 79 15.50 -37.66 19.41
N VAL A 80 15.63 -38.53 18.42
CA VAL A 80 14.97 -39.85 18.37
C VAL A 80 15.87 -40.92 17.83
N ASP A 81 15.58 -42.18 18.17
CA ASP A 81 16.15 -43.33 17.49
C ASP A 81 15.43 -43.58 16.15
N HIS A 82 16.16 -44.06 15.15
CA HIS A 82 15.60 -44.40 13.82
C HIS A 82 14.39 -45.35 13.89
N GLN A 83 14.43 -46.35 14.78
CA GLN A 83 13.35 -47.31 14.97
C GLN A 83 12.06 -46.70 15.54
N LEU A 84 12.17 -45.58 16.24
CA LEU A 84 11.01 -44.86 16.80
C LEU A 84 10.17 -44.19 15.70
N LEU A 85 10.81 -43.65 14.69
CA LEU A 85 10.11 -43.04 13.52
C LEU A 85 9.32 -44.08 12.73
N GLU A 86 9.89 -45.27 12.50
CA GLU A 86 9.20 -46.35 11.80
C GLU A 86 7.96 -46.87 12.56
N ARG A 87 7.97 -46.79 13.91
CA ARG A 87 6.86 -47.25 14.77
C ARG A 87 5.77 -46.21 15.01
N SER A 88 5.99 -44.94 14.59
CA SER A 88 5.11 -43.81 14.85
C SER A 88 4.84 -43.02 13.60
N PRO A 89 4.14 -43.61 12.58
CA PRO A 89 3.88 -42.92 11.31
C PRO A 89 3.03 -41.64 11.46
N ASP A 90 2.30 -41.50 12.57
CA ASP A 90 1.53 -40.28 12.89
C ASP A 90 2.43 -39.06 13.14
N ILE A 91 3.73 -39.26 13.32
CA ILE A 91 4.72 -38.19 13.60
C ILE A 91 5.39 -37.72 12.32
N ASP A 92 5.51 -38.59 11.33
CA ASP A 92 6.12 -38.30 10.01
C ASP A 92 5.26 -37.36 9.15
N GLY A 93 4.04 -37.05 9.59
CA GLY A 93 3.08 -36.15 8.91
C GLY A 93 2.94 -34.75 9.49
N HIS A 94 3.62 -34.43 10.57
CA HIS A 94 3.57 -33.07 11.15
C HIS A 94 4.64 -32.19 10.53
N GLU A 95 4.21 -31.19 9.75
CA GLU A 95 5.09 -30.13 9.20
C GLU A 95 5.67 -29.19 10.29
N ASP A 96 5.33 -29.41 11.57
CA ASP A 96 5.54 -28.47 12.66
C ASP A 96 6.79 -28.71 13.52
N PHE A 97 7.53 -29.80 13.31
CA PHE A 97 8.76 -30.07 14.06
C PHE A 97 9.87 -30.70 13.21
N ASP A 98 11.13 -30.47 13.62
CA ASP A 98 12.32 -31.04 12.99
C ASP A 98 12.88 -32.19 13.84
N VAL A 99 13.59 -33.14 13.21
CA VAL A 99 14.03 -34.37 13.85
C VAL A 99 15.54 -34.58 13.68
N ILE A 100 16.20 -35.02 14.74
CA ILE A 100 17.62 -35.43 14.77
C ILE A 100 17.66 -36.92 15.11
N GLU A 101 18.09 -37.71 14.15
CA GLU A 101 18.22 -39.16 14.33
C GLU A 101 19.51 -39.51 15.06
N ARG A 102 19.45 -40.52 15.95
CA ARG A 102 20.60 -41.18 16.55
C ARG A 102 21.23 -42.22 15.62
N PRO A 103 22.58 -42.37 15.59
CA PRO A 103 23.57 -41.58 16.33
C PRO A 103 23.79 -40.20 15.70
N PHE A 104 23.98 -39.17 16.52
CA PHE A 104 24.23 -37.79 16.06
C PHE A 104 25.56 -37.25 16.61
N SER A 105 26.12 -36.23 15.95
CA SER A 105 27.16 -35.39 16.51
C SER A 105 26.57 -34.11 17.10
N ILE A 106 27.25 -33.54 18.10
CA ILE A 106 26.82 -32.31 18.75
C ILE A 106 26.79 -31.15 17.75
N GLU A 107 27.70 -31.14 16.77
CA GLU A 107 27.68 -30.17 15.66
C GLU A 107 26.41 -30.25 14.82
N ARG A 108 25.87 -31.47 14.65
CA ARG A 108 24.60 -31.69 13.93
C ARG A 108 23.43 -31.12 14.70
N VAL A 109 23.38 -31.27 16.03
CA VAL A 109 22.37 -30.61 16.91
C VAL A 109 22.41 -29.09 16.71
N ARG A 110 23.60 -28.50 16.77
CA ARG A 110 23.78 -27.07 16.55
C ARG A 110 23.31 -26.61 15.16
N LEU A 111 23.59 -27.40 14.12
CA LEU A 111 23.17 -27.07 12.75
C LEU A 111 21.65 -27.09 12.60
N HIS A 112 20.98 -28.11 13.13
CA HIS A 112 19.50 -28.18 13.13
C HIS A 112 18.91 -27.02 13.94
N LEU A 113 19.40 -26.78 15.15
CA LEU A 113 18.98 -25.67 15.99
C LEU A 113 19.11 -24.31 15.28
N ALA A 114 20.23 -24.07 14.59
CA ALA A 114 20.45 -22.83 13.85
C ALA A 114 19.47 -22.70 12.66
N ARG A 115 19.15 -23.80 11.96
CA ARG A 115 18.14 -23.82 10.87
C ARG A 115 16.75 -23.53 11.38
N THR A 116 16.33 -24.21 12.46
CA THR A 116 15.02 -24.04 13.08
C THR A 116 14.82 -22.61 13.56
N LEU A 117 15.80 -22.04 14.27
CA LEU A 117 15.79 -20.64 14.71
C LEU A 117 15.73 -19.65 13.53
N HIS A 118 16.45 -19.92 12.44
CA HIS A 118 16.42 -19.08 11.26
C HIS A 118 15.04 -19.14 10.57
N ALA A 119 14.47 -20.33 10.41
CA ALA A 119 13.13 -20.52 9.86
C ALA A 119 12.06 -19.82 10.71
N ARG A 120 12.12 -19.98 12.05
CA ARG A 120 11.25 -19.27 12.99
C ARG A 120 11.35 -17.74 12.84
N ARG A 121 12.57 -17.21 12.80
CA ARG A 121 12.78 -15.77 12.63
C ARG A 121 12.15 -15.27 11.34
N LEU A 122 12.35 -15.95 10.22
CA LEU A 122 11.72 -15.58 8.94
C LEU A 122 10.20 -15.65 9.00
N ARG A 123 9.65 -16.68 9.69
CA ARG A 123 8.19 -16.84 9.88
C ARG A 123 7.63 -15.69 10.72
N LEU A 124 8.27 -15.33 11.82
CA LEU A 124 7.86 -14.20 12.68
C LEU A 124 8.00 -12.86 11.95
N GLU A 125 9.08 -12.63 11.21
CA GLU A 125 9.25 -11.43 10.40
C GLU A 125 8.13 -11.33 9.34
N ALA A 126 7.81 -12.43 8.65
CA ALA A 126 6.71 -12.48 7.69
C ALA A 126 5.34 -12.25 8.35
N GLN A 127 5.09 -12.81 9.53
CA GLN A 127 3.87 -12.59 10.29
C GLN A 127 3.74 -11.14 10.76
N ASN A 128 4.82 -10.54 11.28
CA ASN A 128 4.83 -9.14 11.69
C ASN A 128 4.56 -8.20 10.50
N LEU A 129 5.21 -8.43 9.35
CA LEU A 129 4.96 -7.68 8.13
C LEU A 129 3.52 -7.84 7.61
N ARG A 130 2.93 -9.02 7.75
CA ARG A 130 1.52 -9.25 7.46
C ARG A 130 0.63 -8.50 8.44
N HIS A 131 0.91 -8.59 9.73
CA HIS A 131 0.12 -7.94 10.78
C HIS A 131 0.15 -6.40 10.64
N GLU A 132 1.33 -5.80 10.45
CA GLU A 132 1.45 -4.36 10.19
C GLU A 132 0.64 -3.93 8.97
N ARG A 133 0.69 -4.71 7.89
CA ARG A 133 -0.06 -4.48 6.67
C ARG A 133 -1.57 -4.60 6.89
N ASP A 134 -1.99 -5.64 7.61
CA ASP A 134 -3.39 -5.89 7.95
C ASP A 134 -3.99 -4.76 8.78
N VAL A 135 -3.26 -4.26 9.79
CA VAL A 135 -3.69 -3.13 10.63
C VAL A 135 -3.92 -1.86 9.80
N ILE A 136 -3.10 -1.61 8.77
CA ILE A 136 -3.23 -0.42 7.92
C ILE A 136 -4.48 -0.50 7.05
N TYR A 137 -4.81 -1.69 6.53
CA TYR A 137 -5.89 -1.86 5.54
C TYR A 137 -7.24 -2.30 6.14
N ARG A 138 -7.28 -2.72 7.41
CA ARG A 138 -8.56 -3.02 8.08
C ARG A 138 -9.37 -1.74 8.31
N PRO A 139 -10.71 -1.83 8.32
CA PRO A 139 -11.58 -0.67 8.58
C PRO A 139 -11.22 0.10 9.86
N GLU A 140 -10.78 -0.59 10.90
CA GLU A 140 -10.32 -0.01 12.16
C GLU A 140 -9.04 0.83 12.00
N GLY A 141 -8.26 0.55 10.95
CA GLY A 141 -7.09 1.31 10.56
C GLY A 141 -7.40 2.64 9.87
N PHE A 142 -8.67 2.89 9.50
CA PHE A 142 -9.05 4.13 8.84
C PHE A 142 -9.36 5.25 9.84
N VAL A 143 -9.05 6.47 9.44
CA VAL A 143 -9.60 7.66 10.06
C VAL A 143 -10.87 8.02 9.32
N ALA A 144 -12.02 7.83 9.95
CA ALA A 144 -13.35 8.03 9.36
C ALA A 144 -14.20 8.95 10.25
N ALA A 145 -13.72 10.18 10.48
CA ALA A 145 -14.45 11.18 11.25
C ALA A 145 -15.59 11.81 10.42
N SER A 146 -15.36 12.01 9.11
CA SER A 146 -16.36 12.59 8.22
C SER A 146 -17.44 11.59 7.81
N PRO A 147 -18.68 12.05 7.55
CA PRO A 147 -19.76 11.22 6.99
C PRO A 147 -19.35 10.57 5.65
N LYS A 148 -18.71 11.34 4.76
CA LYS A 148 -18.28 10.86 3.45
C LYS A 148 -17.31 9.67 3.56
N THR A 149 -16.36 9.72 4.47
CA THR A 149 -15.42 8.60 4.66
C THR A 149 -16.12 7.38 5.24
N ARG A 150 -17.09 7.57 6.15
CA ARG A 150 -17.90 6.47 6.67
C ARG A 150 -18.74 5.78 5.59
N GLU A 151 -19.39 6.55 4.72
CA GLU A 151 -20.15 6.01 3.58
C GLU A 151 -19.26 5.19 2.64
N ILE A 152 -18.05 5.67 2.34
CA ILE A 152 -17.08 4.93 1.51
C ILE A 152 -16.73 3.60 2.18
N LEU A 153 -16.44 3.58 3.49
CA LEU A 153 -16.10 2.36 4.22
C LEU A 153 -17.27 1.37 4.31
N GLU A 154 -18.48 1.85 4.53
CA GLU A 154 -19.68 1.03 4.51
C GLU A 154 -19.88 0.38 3.14
N LEU A 155 -19.72 1.16 2.07
CA LEU A 155 -19.82 0.64 0.71
C LEU A 155 -18.68 -0.36 0.41
N ALA A 156 -17.45 -0.05 0.80
CA ALA A 156 -16.30 -0.95 0.66
C ALA A 156 -16.54 -2.29 1.38
N THR A 157 -17.10 -2.25 2.60
CA THR A 157 -17.44 -3.44 3.39
C THR A 157 -18.53 -4.28 2.71
N LYS A 158 -19.58 -3.64 2.16
CA LYS A 158 -20.62 -4.35 1.40
C LYS A 158 -20.07 -5.02 0.14
N VAL A 159 -19.25 -4.29 -0.60
CA VAL A 159 -18.63 -4.76 -1.85
C VAL A 159 -17.61 -5.86 -1.60
N ALA A 160 -16.94 -5.84 -0.44
CA ALA A 160 -15.98 -6.88 -0.04
C ALA A 160 -16.61 -8.30 -0.05
N GLN A 161 -17.90 -8.42 0.24
CA GLN A 161 -18.61 -9.70 0.27
C GLN A 161 -18.87 -10.31 -1.13
N SER A 162 -18.53 -9.62 -2.21
CA SER A 162 -18.66 -10.11 -3.58
C SER A 162 -17.32 -10.15 -4.30
N ASP A 163 -17.21 -10.99 -5.35
CA ASP A 163 -16.02 -11.03 -6.23
C ASP A 163 -16.12 -10.02 -7.40
N SER A 164 -17.08 -9.10 -7.35
CA SER A 164 -17.27 -8.10 -8.39
C SER A 164 -16.04 -7.20 -8.55
N THR A 165 -15.78 -6.79 -9.79
CA THR A 165 -14.76 -5.78 -10.10
C THR A 165 -15.18 -4.42 -9.53
N VAL A 166 -14.22 -3.71 -8.95
CA VAL A 166 -14.43 -2.39 -8.32
C VAL A 166 -13.53 -1.37 -8.99
N LEU A 167 -14.12 -0.25 -9.38
CA LEU A 167 -13.42 0.93 -9.87
C LEU A 167 -13.43 2.03 -8.79
N LEU A 168 -12.25 2.43 -8.34
CA LEU A 168 -12.07 3.53 -7.40
C LEU A 168 -11.69 4.79 -8.17
N THR A 169 -12.49 5.83 -8.07
CA THR A 169 -12.22 7.12 -8.70
C THR A 169 -11.92 8.19 -7.67
N GLY A 170 -11.16 9.21 -8.03
CA GLY A 170 -10.84 10.32 -7.14
C GLY A 170 -9.43 10.86 -7.36
N GLU A 171 -9.17 12.05 -6.83
CA GLU A 171 -7.89 12.74 -6.99
C GLU A 171 -6.71 11.93 -6.46
N THR A 172 -5.52 12.27 -6.95
CA THR A 172 -4.27 11.68 -6.45
C THR A 172 -4.10 11.98 -4.96
N GLY A 173 -3.67 10.96 -4.18
CA GLY A 173 -3.42 11.12 -2.75
C GLY A 173 -4.65 11.08 -1.84
N THR A 174 -5.84 10.76 -2.35
CA THR A 174 -7.08 10.65 -1.55
C THR A 174 -7.18 9.38 -0.70
N GLY A 175 -6.32 8.38 -0.94
CA GLY A 175 -6.32 7.12 -0.20
C GLY A 175 -7.03 5.97 -0.91
N LYS A 176 -7.18 5.99 -2.25
CA LYS A 176 -7.76 4.90 -3.06
C LYS A 176 -7.15 3.54 -2.75
N GLU A 177 -5.82 3.48 -2.55
CA GLU A 177 -5.12 2.24 -2.17
C GLU A 177 -5.60 1.66 -0.84
N LEU A 178 -5.86 2.53 0.15
CA LEU A 178 -6.39 2.09 1.44
C LEU A 178 -7.79 1.48 1.28
N VAL A 179 -8.67 2.11 0.48
CA VAL A 179 -10.00 1.57 0.19
C VAL A 179 -9.91 0.22 -0.53
N ALA A 180 -9.00 0.07 -1.50
CA ALA A 180 -8.76 -1.20 -2.18
C ALA A 180 -8.30 -2.30 -1.19
N GLY A 181 -7.41 -1.96 -0.26
CA GLY A 181 -7.00 -2.84 0.81
C GLY A 181 -8.16 -3.24 1.72
N ALA A 182 -9.01 -2.29 2.15
CA ALA A 182 -10.19 -2.58 2.96
C ALA A 182 -11.16 -3.55 2.25
N ILE A 183 -11.33 -3.41 0.93
CA ILE A 183 -12.13 -4.33 0.12
C ILE A 183 -11.52 -5.73 0.10
N HIS A 184 -10.20 -5.85 -0.05
CA HIS A 184 -9.52 -7.15 -0.06
C HIS A 184 -9.58 -7.84 1.30
N TYR A 185 -9.11 -7.16 2.37
CA TYR A 185 -9.04 -7.73 3.72
C TYR A 185 -10.40 -7.92 4.39
N GLY A 186 -11.45 -7.25 3.90
CA GLY A 186 -12.85 -7.49 4.29
C GLY A 186 -13.53 -8.62 3.50
N SER A 187 -12.86 -9.28 2.57
CA SER A 187 -13.44 -10.28 1.67
C SER A 187 -13.12 -11.72 2.06
N ALA A 188 -13.76 -12.69 1.39
CA ALA A 188 -13.42 -14.10 1.50
C ALA A 188 -11.98 -14.43 1.01
N ARG A 189 -11.32 -13.48 0.32
CA ARG A 189 -9.94 -13.63 -0.18
C ARG A 189 -8.90 -12.94 0.72
N ALA A 190 -9.26 -12.58 1.95
CA ALA A 190 -8.40 -11.84 2.89
C ALA A 190 -7.06 -12.54 3.17
N GLU A 191 -7.06 -13.87 3.21
CA GLU A 191 -5.84 -14.69 3.41
C GLU A 191 -5.02 -14.86 2.12
N GLY A 192 -5.60 -14.54 0.97
CA GLY A 192 -4.93 -14.59 -0.32
C GLY A 192 -3.99 -13.40 -0.56
N PRO A 193 -3.22 -13.43 -1.64
CA PRO A 193 -2.30 -12.35 -1.96
C PRO A 193 -3.04 -11.06 -2.39
N PHE A 194 -2.61 -9.91 -1.84
CA PHE A 194 -2.98 -8.58 -2.32
C PHE A 194 -1.82 -7.98 -3.12
N VAL A 195 -1.90 -8.10 -4.44
CA VAL A 195 -0.83 -7.67 -5.35
C VAL A 195 -1.16 -6.32 -5.94
N LYS A 196 -0.27 -5.34 -5.72
CA LYS A 196 -0.44 -3.97 -6.20
C LYS A 196 0.47 -3.71 -7.40
N ILE A 197 -0.04 -2.97 -8.38
CA ILE A 197 0.74 -2.48 -9.50
C ILE A 197 0.32 -1.06 -9.84
N ASN A 198 1.30 -0.17 -9.97
CA ASN A 198 1.09 1.19 -10.43
C ASN A 198 1.38 1.25 -11.93
N CYS A 199 0.35 1.56 -12.72
CA CYS A 199 0.42 1.52 -14.18
C CYS A 199 1.15 2.73 -14.77
N ALA A 200 1.22 3.84 -14.04
CA ALA A 200 1.95 5.04 -14.45
C ALA A 200 3.46 4.96 -14.16
N ALA A 201 3.90 4.05 -13.29
CA ALA A 201 5.29 4.02 -12.81
C ALA A 201 6.26 3.36 -13.79
N LEU A 202 5.78 2.60 -14.78
CA LEU A 202 6.60 1.78 -15.67
C LEU A 202 6.29 2.09 -17.14
N PRO A 203 7.31 2.10 -18.01
CA PRO A 203 7.07 2.07 -19.48
C PRO A 203 6.31 0.81 -19.88
N ASP A 204 5.49 0.90 -20.93
CA ASP A 204 4.60 -0.18 -21.39
C ASP A 204 5.25 -1.56 -21.52
N PRO A 205 6.43 -1.73 -22.15
CA PRO A 205 7.05 -3.05 -22.26
C PRO A 205 7.42 -3.67 -20.90
N LEU A 206 7.80 -2.82 -19.92
CA LEU A 206 8.10 -3.27 -18.57
C LEU A 206 6.82 -3.56 -17.78
N LEU A 207 5.79 -2.74 -17.95
CA LEU A 207 4.48 -2.96 -17.33
C LEU A 207 3.89 -4.30 -17.79
N GLU A 208 3.98 -4.59 -19.08
CA GLU A 208 3.52 -5.85 -19.65
C GLU A 208 4.31 -7.04 -19.08
N ALA A 209 5.64 -6.94 -19.02
CA ALA A 209 6.50 -7.98 -18.44
C ALA A 209 6.23 -8.20 -16.95
N GLU A 210 5.95 -7.13 -16.19
CA GLU A 210 5.54 -7.26 -14.78
C GLU A 210 4.16 -7.90 -14.64
N LEU A 211 3.17 -7.52 -15.46
CA LEU A 211 1.80 -8.03 -15.38
C LEU A 211 1.71 -9.52 -15.70
N PHE A 212 2.25 -9.91 -16.86
CA PHE A 212 2.06 -11.25 -17.42
C PHE A 212 3.23 -12.20 -17.19
N GLY A 213 4.41 -11.66 -16.79
CA GLY A 213 5.63 -12.41 -16.70
C GLY A 213 6.25 -12.69 -18.08
N HIS A 214 7.44 -13.24 -18.10
CA HIS A 214 8.14 -13.55 -19.34
C HIS A 214 8.95 -14.86 -19.24
N GLU A 215 9.11 -15.52 -20.36
CA GLU A 215 10.04 -16.63 -20.52
C GLU A 215 11.45 -16.10 -20.86
N LYS A 216 12.45 -16.96 -20.67
CA LYS A 216 13.82 -16.62 -21.06
C LYS A 216 13.90 -16.29 -22.56
N GLY A 217 14.51 -15.15 -22.91
CA GLY A 217 14.67 -14.70 -24.27
C GLY A 217 13.47 -13.97 -24.89
N ALA A 218 12.43 -13.65 -24.13
CA ALA A 218 11.25 -12.94 -24.62
C ALA A 218 11.55 -11.52 -25.15
N PHE A 219 12.57 -10.88 -24.60
CA PHE A 219 13.08 -9.56 -25.05
C PHE A 219 14.55 -9.41 -24.68
N THR A 220 15.21 -8.34 -25.15
CA THR A 220 16.61 -8.06 -24.82
C THR A 220 16.78 -7.77 -23.33
N GLY A 221 17.50 -8.66 -22.61
CA GLY A 221 17.66 -8.60 -21.14
C GLY A 221 16.79 -9.61 -20.36
N ALA A 222 16.00 -10.42 -21.03
CA ALA A 222 15.24 -11.51 -20.42
C ALA A 222 16.10 -12.77 -20.18
N ASP A 223 17.12 -12.67 -19.33
CA ASP A 223 18.09 -13.75 -19.07
C ASP A 223 17.50 -14.95 -18.32
N ARG A 224 16.44 -14.73 -17.53
CA ARG A 224 15.75 -15.74 -16.72
C ARG A 224 14.23 -15.54 -16.85
N PRO A 225 13.43 -16.62 -16.72
CA PRO A 225 12.00 -16.50 -16.67
C PRO A 225 11.57 -15.76 -15.39
N ARG A 226 10.50 -14.96 -15.47
CA ARG A 226 9.94 -14.23 -14.32
C ARG A 226 8.44 -14.40 -14.25
N VAL A 227 7.96 -14.65 -13.02
CA VAL A 227 6.54 -14.79 -12.68
C VAL A 227 5.86 -13.41 -12.75
N GLY A 228 4.70 -13.33 -13.43
CA GLY A 228 3.92 -12.10 -13.54
C GLY A 228 3.02 -11.83 -12.34
N ARG A 229 2.50 -10.58 -12.24
CA ARG A 229 1.60 -10.14 -11.16
C ARG A 229 0.29 -10.90 -11.14
N PHE A 230 -0.27 -11.27 -12.29
CA PHE A 230 -1.48 -12.09 -12.35
C PHE A 230 -1.27 -13.49 -11.73
N GLU A 231 -0.10 -14.08 -11.92
CA GLU A 231 0.24 -15.35 -11.32
C GLU A 231 0.45 -15.22 -9.80
N GLN A 232 1.13 -14.13 -9.38
CA GLN A 232 1.33 -13.82 -7.95
C GLN A 232 0.02 -13.53 -7.22
N ALA A 233 -0.98 -12.97 -7.92
CA ALA A 233 -2.29 -12.61 -7.36
C ALA A 233 -3.29 -13.76 -7.39
N ASN A 234 -2.90 -14.93 -7.91
CA ASN A 234 -3.82 -16.06 -8.02
C ASN A 234 -4.45 -16.42 -6.67
N THR A 235 -5.75 -16.70 -6.64
CA THR A 235 -6.61 -16.90 -5.46
C THR A 235 -6.80 -15.66 -4.56
N GLY A 236 -6.20 -14.53 -4.91
CA GLY A 236 -6.26 -13.27 -4.16
C GLY A 236 -6.90 -12.12 -4.94
N THR A 237 -6.30 -10.94 -4.78
CA THR A 237 -6.77 -9.70 -5.44
C THR A 237 -5.60 -8.97 -6.09
N ILE A 238 -5.78 -8.50 -7.33
CA ILE A 238 -4.88 -7.56 -7.97
C ILE A 238 -5.46 -6.14 -7.90
N PHE A 239 -4.65 -5.19 -7.50
CA PHE A 239 -4.98 -3.78 -7.44
C PHE A 239 -4.19 -3.01 -8.50
N PHE A 240 -4.90 -2.43 -9.46
CA PHE A 240 -4.34 -1.55 -10.47
C PHE A 240 -4.45 -0.10 -10.00
N ASP A 241 -3.33 0.54 -9.68
CA ASP A 241 -3.31 1.98 -9.42
C ASP A 241 -3.03 2.72 -10.73
N GLU A 242 -3.78 3.81 -10.95
CA GLU A 242 -3.75 4.66 -12.15
C GLU A 242 -3.95 3.85 -13.45
N ILE A 243 -5.03 3.03 -13.50
CA ILE A 243 -5.33 2.16 -14.66
C ILE A 243 -5.53 2.94 -15.99
N GLY A 244 -5.94 4.21 -15.90
CA GLY A 244 -6.11 5.10 -17.05
C GLY A 244 -4.80 5.49 -17.74
N ASP A 245 -3.63 5.09 -17.21
CA ASP A 245 -2.32 5.35 -17.82
C ASP A 245 -1.78 4.17 -18.64
N MET A 246 -2.50 3.06 -18.71
CA MET A 246 -2.13 1.92 -19.55
C MET A 246 -2.29 2.23 -21.04
N SER A 247 -1.37 1.72 -21.87
CA SER A 247 -1.56 1.75 -23.33
C SER A 247 -2.70 0.83 -23.79
N LEU A 248 -3.26 1.11 -24.97
CA LEU A 248 -4.33 0.31 -25.55
C LEU A 248 -3.96 -1.16 -25.75
N GLU A 249 -2.67 -1.46 -25.97
CA GLU A 249 -2.16 -2.82 -26.11
C GLU A 249 -2.24 -3.59 -24.80
N VAL A 250 -1.76 -2.99 -23.70
CA VAL A 250 -1.84 -3.57 -22.36
C VAL A 250 -3.30 -3.71 -21.90
N GLN A 251 -4.14 -2.69 -22.18
CA GLN A 251 -5.57 -2.74 -21.90
C GLN A 251 -6.27 -3.94 -22.57
N ALA A 252 -5.93 -4.26 -23.83
CA ALA A 252 -6.50 -5.41 -24.53
C ALA A 252 -6.13 -6.75 -23.86
N LYS A 253 -4.88 -6.88 -23.39
CA LYS A 253 -4.42 -8.08 -22.68
C LYS A 253 -5.08 -8.21 -21.30
N VAL A 254 -5.20 -7.11 -20.57
CA VAL A 254 -5.90 -7.06 -19.26
C VAL A 254 -7.37 -7.43 -19.43
N LEU A 255 -8.04 -6.90 -20.45
CA LEU A 255 -9.43 -7.24 -20.79
C LEU A 255 -9.61 -8.74 -20.99
N ARG A 256 -8.69 -9.39 -21.69
CA ARG A 256 -8.74 -10.84 -21.90
C ARG A 256 -8.67 -11.60 -20.57
N VAL A 257 -7.79 -11.17 -19.63
CA VAL A 257 -7.73 -11.79 -18.30
C VAL A 257 -9.04 -11.61 -17.52
N ILE A 258 -9.67 -10.43 -17.62
CA ILE A 258 -10.93 -10.16 -16.92
C ILE A 258 -12.06 -11.04 -17.46
N GLN A 259 -12.10 -11.27 -18.78
CA GLN A 259 -13.18 -11.99 -19.45
C GLN A 259 -13.00 -13.50 -19.42
N GLU A 260 -11.79 -13.97 -19.77
CA GLU A 260 -11.50 -15.39 -20.00
C GLU A 260 -10.84 -16.06 -18.78
N ARG A 261 -10.35 -15.28 -17.80
CA ARG A 261 -9.55 -15.77 -16.67
C ARG A 261 -8.27 -16.48 -17.12
N GLU A 262 -7.75 -16.07 -18.29
CA GLU A 262 -6.57 -16.66 -18.93
C GLU A 262 -5.59 -15.57 -19.37
N TYR A 263 -4.30 -15.91 -19.32
CA TYR A 263 -3.22 -15.05 -19.81
C TYR A 263 -2.09 -15.89 -20.39
N GLN A 264 -1.17 -15.24 -21.10
CA GLN A 264 0.05 -15.84 -21.64
C GLN A 264 1.25 -15.02 -21.19
N ARG A 265 2.35 -15.70 -20.82
CA ARG A 265 3.62 -15.02 -20.56
C ARG A 265 4.21 -14.49 -21.86
N LEU A 266 4.98 -13.39 -21.78
CA LEU A 266 5.71 -12.87 -22.92
C LEU A 266 6.70 -13.91 -23.44
N GLY A 267 6.74 -14.08 -24.77
CA GLY A 267 7.57 -15.11 -25.40
C GLY A 267 7.07 -16.54 -25.26
N SER A 268 5.84 -16.75 -24.78
CA SER A 268 5.22 -18.07 -24.64
C SER A 268 3.86 -18.12 -25.33
N ASN A 269 3.57 -19.26 -25.97
CA ASN A 269 2.22 -19.55 -26.49
C ASN A 269 1.38 -20.38 -25.52
N ARG A 270 1.90 -20.66 -24.33
CA ARG A 270 1.17 -21.43 -23.30
C ARG A 270 0.19 -20.53 -22.58
N THR A 271 -1.08 -20.91 -22.59
CA THR A 271 -2.14 -20.24 -21.83
C THR A 271 -2.15 -20.74 -20.39
N SER A 272 -2.15 -19.82 -19.43
CA SER A 272 -2.28 -20.08 -18.00
C SER A 272 -3.61 -19.53 -17.51
N LYS A 273 -4.25 -20.23 -16.57
CA LYS A 273 -5.47 -19.77 -15.90
C LYS A 273 -5.14 -19.02 -14.62
N THR A 274 -5.99 -18.08 -14.26
CA THR A 274 -5.89 -17.34 -13.00
C THR A 274 -7.27 -17.10 -12.40
N ASP A 275 -7.38 -17.27 -11.10
CA ASP A 275 -8.55 -16.86 -10.33
C ASP A 275 -8.18 -15.65 -9.47
N VAL A 276 -8.43 -14.45 -10.00
CA VAL A 276 -8.07 -13.20 -9.38
C VAL A 276 -9.26 -12.26 -9.33
N ARG A 277 -9.46 -11.62 -8.17
CA ARG A 277 -10.37 -10.48 -8.02
C ARG A 277 -9.67 -9.20 -8.48
N ILE A 278 -10.38 -8.32 -9.14
CA ILE A 278 -9.82 -7.07 -9.70
C ILE A 278 -10.40 -5.86 -8.97
N VAL A 279 -9.51 -5.00 -8.50
CA VAL A 279 -9.80 -3.66 -8.01
C VAL A 279 -8.92 -2.69 -8.81
N ALA A 280 -9.53 -1.67 -9.42
CA ALA A 280 -8.81 -0.68 -10.21
C ALA A 280 -9.01 0.72 -9.63
N ALA A 281 -8.01 1.58 -9.75
CA ALA A 281 -8.08 2.97 -9.32
C ALA A 281 -7.59 3.92 -10.40
N THR A 282 -8.17 5.11 -10.47
CA THR A 282 -7.75 6.18 -11.37
C THR A 282 -8.10 7.56 -10.83
N ASN A 283 -7.33 8.55 -11.21
CA ASN A 283 -7.64 9.97 -11.02
C ASN A 283 -8.25 10.62 -12.27
N LYS A 284 -8.31 9.88 -13.41
CA LYS A 284 -8.86 10.35 -14.67
C LYS A 284 -10.34 10.02 -14.80
N ARG A 285 -11.05 10.79 -15.60
CA ARG A 285 -12.39 10.44 -16.06
C ARG A 285 -12.25 9.52 -17.26
N LEU A 286 -12.47 8.23 -17.04
CA LEU A 286 -12.24 7.21 -18.08
C LEU A 286 -13.17 7.40 -19.28
N GLU A 287 -14.35 7.99 -19.10
CA GLU A 287 -15.27 8.34 -20.19
C GLU A 287 -14.64 9.36 -21.15
N ASP A 288 -13.91 10.35 -20.63
CA ASP A 288 -13.19 11.34 -21.44
C ASP A 288 -12.01 10.68 -22.17
N GLU A 289 -11.27 9.77 -21.47
CA GLU A 289 -10.18 8.99 -22.10
C GLU A 289 -10.68 8.05 -23.21
N VAL A 290 -11.91 7.51 -23.08
CA VAL A 290 -12.57 6.74 -24.16
C VAL A 290 -12.90 7.63 -25.36
N ALA A 291 -13.48 8.82 -25.11
CA ALA A 291 -13.80 9.77 -26.15
C ALA A 291 -12.54 10.24 -26.92
N ASP A 292 -11.41 10.38 -26.23
CA ASP A 292 -10.10 10.71 -26.79
C ASP A 292 -9.41 9.51 -27.48
N GLY A 293 -9.98 8.31 -27.42
CA GLY A 293 -9.38 7.10 -27.98
C GLY A 293 -8.15 6.58 -27.24
N LYS A 294 -7.95 6.98 -25.98
CA LYS A 294 -6.82 6.56 -25.11
C LYS A 294 -7.19 5.38 -24.20
N PHE A 295 -8.48 5.15 -24.00
CA PHE A 295 -8.98 4.05 -23.20
C PHE A 295 -10.04 3.26 -23.99
N ARG A 296 -10.06 1.93 -23.80
CA ARG A 296 -11.01 1.06 -24.51
C ARG A 296 -12.36 1.06 -23.78
N GLU A 297 -13.41 1.27 -24.54
CA GLU A 297 -14.79 1.25 -24.03
C GLU A 297 -15.18 -0.13 -23.44
N ASP A 298 -14.77 -1.22 -24.11
CA ASP A 298 -15.04 -2.59 -23.65
C ASP A 298 -14.38 -2.91 -22.29
N LEU A 299 -13.17 -2.40 -22.05
CA LEU A 299 -12.50 -2.52 -20.77
C LEU A 299 -13.21 -1.68 -19.70
N LEU A 300 -13.61 -0.45 -20.02
CA LEU A 300 -14.35 0.41 -19.08
C LEU A 300 -15.62 -0.29 -18.59
N TYR A 301 -16.43 -0.89 -19.45
CA TYR A 301 -17.65 -1.61 -19.05
C TYR A 301 -17.36 -2.81 -18.13
N ARG A 302 -16.22 -3.46 -18.28
CA ARG A 302 -15.82 -4.60 -17.43
C ARG A 302 -15.23 -4.17 -16.09
N LEU A 303 -14.62 -3.00 -16.00
CA LEU A 303 -14.07 -2.44 -14.77
C LEU A 303 -15.15 -1.73 -13.95
N ASN A 304 -16.06 -1.02 -14.59
CA ASN A 304 -17.08 -0.17 -13.95
C ASN A 304 -18.33 -0.95 -13.56
N VAL A 305 -18.16 -2.11 -12.91
CA VAL A 305 -19.29 -2.87 -12.34
C VAL A 305 -19.79 -2.21 -11.06
N ILE A 306 -18.85 -1.82 -10.19
CA ILE A 306 -19.13 -1.03 -8.99
C ILE A 306 -18.12 0.12 -8.97
N CYS A 307 -18.62 1.37 -8.96
CA CYS A 307 -17.78 2.56 -8.84
C CYS A 307 -17.87 3.13 -7.43
N ILE A 308 -16.71 3.43 -6.83
CA ILE A 308 -16.62 4.12 -5.54
C ILE A 308 -15.79 5.37 -5.74
N GLU A 309 -16.41 6.53 -5.56
CA GLU A 309 -15.73 7.81 -5.61
C GLU A 309 -15.12 8.16 -4.25
N VAL A 310 -13.81 8.36 -4.21
CA VAL A 310 -13.09 8.75 -3.00
C VAL A 310 -12.94 10.27 -2.98
N ALA A 311 -13.75 10.92 -2.15
CA ALA A 311 -13.82 12.37 -2.03
C ALA A 311 -12.45 12.99 -1.70
N PRO A 312 -12.12 14.18 -2.24
CA PRO A 312 -10.91 14.91 -1.89
C PRO A 312 -10.96 15.41 -0.44
N LEU A 313 -9.80 15.64 0.16
CA LEU A 313 -9.67 15.97 1.59
C LEU A 313 -10.40 17.27 1.97
N ARG A 314 -10.46 18.26 1.06
CA ARG A 314 -11.20 19.53 1.24
C ARG A 314 -12.71 19.34 1.43
N GLU A 315 -13.27 18.21 1.00
CA GLU A 315 -14.70 17.86 1.14
C GLU A 315 -14.99 16.98 2.35
N ARG A 316 -13.96 16.58 3.11
CA ARG A 316 -14.05 15.79 4.33
C ARG A 316 -13.13 16.35 5.42
N ARG A 317 -13.31 17.64 5.72
CA ARG A 317 -12.43 18.41 6.62
C ARG A 317 -12.37 17.84 8.03
N GLU A 318 -13.42 17.15 8.48
CA GLU A 318 -13.48 16.49 9.78
C GLU A 318 -12.41 15.40 9.95
N ASP A 319 -11.91 14.85 8.84
CA ASP A 319 -10.84 13.85 8.88
C ASP A 319 -9.45 14.47 9.08
N ILE A 320 -9.26 15.78 8.84
CA ILE A 320 -7.95 16.43 8.83
C ILE A 320 -7.26 16.29 10.19
N LEU A 321 -7.88 16.75 11.28
CA LEU A 321 -7.26 16.72 12.60
C LEU A 321 -6.96 15.30 13.09
N PRO A 322 -7.88 14.33 13.01
CA PRO A 322 -7.59 12.95 13.35
C PRO A 322 -6.45 12.34 12.52
N LEU A 323 -6.34 12.70 11.23
CA LEU A 323 -5.21 12.29 10.38
C LEU A 323 -3.89 12.92 10.84
N VAL A 324 -3.89 14.21 11.16
CA VAL A 324 -2.73 14.94 11.68
C VAL A 324 -2.22 14.30 12.96
N GLU A 325 -3.11 14.02 13.91
CA GLU A 325 -2.75 13.36 15.18
C GLU A 325 -2.16 11.97 14.96
N ARG A 326 -2.78 11.17 14.09
CA ARG A 326 -2.28 9.84 13.74
C ARG A 326 -0.90 9.91 13.10
N PHE A 327 -0.72 10.78 12.09
CA PHE A 327 0.57 10.93 11.42
C PHE A 327 1.64 11.45 12.38
N SER A 328 1.34 12.45 13.20
CA SER A 328 2.29 12.97 14.19
C SER A 328 2.75 11.88 15.15
N ARG A 329 1.84 11.03 15.63
CA ARG A 329 2.17 9.93 16.55
C ARG A 329 3.04 8.85 15.88
N THR A 330 2.67 8.44 14.67
CA THR A 330 3.42 7.42 13.91
C THR A 330 4.82 7.93 13.56
N LEU A 331 4.92 9.14 12.99
CA LEU A 331 6.19 9.75 12.58
C LEU A 331 7.11 10.06 13.77
N ALA A 332 6.55 10.46 14.92
CA ALA A 332 7.32 10.66 16.14
C ALA A 332 7.98 9.36 16.60
N GLY A 333 7.27 8.21 16.50
CA GLY A 333 7.82 6.89 16.76
C GLY A 333 8.95 6.52 15.81
N ASP A 334 8.70 6.63 14.49
CA ASP A 334 9.67 6.29 13.45
C ASP A 334 10.96 7.12 13.53
N LEU A 335 10.82 8.41 13.86
CA LEU A 335 11.92 9.36 13.99
C LEU A 335 12.57 9.38 15.38
N LYS A 336 12.09 8.54 16.32
CA LYS A 336 12.53 8.49 17.73
C LYS A 336 12.46 9.87 18.40
N LYS A 337 11.49 10.68 18.02
CA LYS A 337 11.16 11.99 18.63
C LYS A 337 9.93 11.81 19.53
N GLY A 338 9.82 12.61 20.58
CA GLY A 338 8.61 12.63 21.41
C GLY A 338 7.37 13.03 20.61
N VAL A 339 6.19 12.55 21.03
CA VAL A 339 4.92 12.95 20.43
C VAL A 339 4.76 14.47 20.57
N LYS A 340 4.47 15.15 19.45
CA LYS A 340 4.36 16.60 19.39
C LYS A 340 2.89 17.03 19.28
N THR A 341 2.58 18.19 19.84
CA THR A 341 1.29 18.87 19.71
C THR A 341 1.39 20.01 18.69
N PHE A 342 0.25 20.51 18.25
CA PHE A 342 0.20 21.61 17.27
C PHE A 342 -0.30 22.88 17.96
N SER A 343 0.28 24.04 17.62
CA SER A 343 -0.24 25.32 18.09
C SER A 343 -1.61 25.63 17.51
N PRO A 344 -2.44 26.48 18.16
CA PRO A 344 -3.74 26.86 17.61
C PRO A 344 -3.65 27.43 16.19
N GLU A 345 -2.64 28.25 15.91
CA GLU A 345 -2.40 28.86 14.60
C GLU A 345 -1.99 27.81 13.55
N ALA A 346 -1.29 26.75 13.97
CA ALA A 346 -0.96 25.63 13.10
C ALA A 346 -2.21 24.82 12.74
N ILE A 347 -3.08 24.56 13.72
CA ILE A 347 -4.36 23.87 13.52
C ILE A 347 -5.26 24.65 12.57
N GLU A 348 -5.41 25.95 12.80
CA GLU A 348 -6.20 26.83 11.93
C GLU A 348 -5.68 26.81 10.49
N ALA A 349 -4.36 26.92 10.31
CA ALA A 349 -3.74 26.85 8.99
C ALA A 349 -3.96 25.49 8.29
N LEU A 350 -3.88 24.36 9.03
CA LEU A 350 -4.17 23.02 8.50
C LEU A 350 -5.64 22.88 8.06
N LEU A 351 -6.58 23.45 8.80
CA LEU A 351 -8.01 23.40 8.46
C LEU A 351 -8.38 24.34 7.31
N ALA A 352 -7.67 25.48 7.16
CA ALA A 352 -7.92 26.45 6.10
C ALA A 352 -7.38 26.00 4.73
N HIS A 353 -6.34 25.16 4.70
CA HIS A 353 -5.65 24.76 3.47
C HIS A 353 -6.56 23.90 2.55
N SER A 354 -6.40 24.08 1.24
CA SER A 354 -7.22 23.43 0.19
C SER A 354 -6.84 21.99 -0.12
N TRP A 355 -5.64 21.56 0.26
CA TRP A 355 -5.09 20.20 0.11
C TRP A 355 -5.12 19.66 -1.32
N PRO A 356 -4.48 20.30 -2.30
CA PRO A 356 -4.46 19.79 -3.68
C PRO A 356 -3.80 18.41 -3.80
N GLY A 357 -2.83 18.07 -2.96
CA GLY A 357 -2.22 16.74 -2.87
C GLY A 357 -2.88 15.81 -1.83
N ASN A 358 -4.05 16.21 -1.28
CA ASN A 358 -4.87 15.41 -0.38
C ASN A 358 -4.09 14.85 0.84
N ILE A 359 -4.32 13.60 1.21
CA ILE A 359 -3.69 12.94 2.38
C ILE A 359 -2.17 12.81 2.21
N ARG A 360 -1.69 12.64 0.96
CA ARG A 360 -0.24 12.54 0.68
C ARG A 360 0.47 13.86 1.02
N GLU A 361 -0.10 14.97 0.64
CA GLU A 361 0.41 16.29 0.98
C GLU A 361 0.33 16.55 2.49
N LEU A 362 -0.82 16.26 3.12
CA LEU A 362 -1.01 16.39 4.56
C LEU A 362 0.08 15.62 5.34
N ARG A 363 0.34 14.36 4.98
CA ARG A 363 1.37 13.56 5.62
C ARG A 363 2.76 14.20 5.50
N ASN A 364 3.13 14.66 4.31
CA ASN A 364 4.43 15.28 4.06
C ASN A 364 4.60 16.57 4.87
N ILE A 365 3.54 17.36 5.02
CA ILE A 365 3.56 18.61 5.81
C ILE A 365 3.69 18.29 7.31
N VAL A 366 2.95 17.31 7.81
CA VAL A 366 3.06 16.85 9.21
C VAL A 366 4.46 16.29 9.48
N GLU A 367 5.02 15.50 8.57
CA GLU A 367 6.37 14.95 8.68
C GLU A 367 7.41 16.08 8.78
N ARG A 368 7.30 17.08 7.93
CA ARG A 368 8.16 18.28 7.97
C ARG A 368 8.03 19.00 9.31
N GLY A 369 6.81 19.21 9.81
CA GLY A 369 6.56 19.82 11.11
C GLY A 369 7.22 19.05 12.25
N VAL A 370 7.11 17.71 12.26
CA VAL A 370 7.75 16.84 13.26
C VAL A 370 9.28 16.92 13.17
N LEU A 371 9.84 16.98 11.96
CA LEU A 371 11.28 17.04 11.73
C LEU A 371 11.88 18.39 12.14
N LEU A 372 11.26 19.50 11.74
CA LEU A 372 11.83 20.85 11.88
C LEU A 372 11.57 21.49 13.24
N SER A 373 10.48 21.11 13.93
CA SER A 373 10.20 21.69 15.25
C SER A 373 11.25 21.25 16.29
N GLU A 374 11.83 22.21 17.00
CA GLU A 374 12.82 21.97 18.07
C GLU A 374 12.15 21.56 19.40
N GLY A 375 10.95 22.10 19.68
CA GLY A 375 10.18 21.86 20.90
C GLY A 375 9.14 20.72 20.78
N GLN A 376 8.27 20.64 21.80
CA GLN A 376 7.12 19.72 21.80
C GLN A 376 5.91 20.26 21.03
N VAL A 377 5.91 21.53 20.65
CA VAL A 377 4.80 22.18 19.94
C VAL A 377 5.25 22.54 18.53
N ILE A 378 4.48 22.06 17.54
CA ILE A 378 4.66 22.41 16.13
C ILE A 378 3.93 23.72 15.86
N SER A 379 4.66 24.75 15.47
CA SER A 379 4.12 26.04 15.07
C SER A 379 3.68 26.07 13.61
N ARG A 380 2.93 27.10 13.21
CA ARG A 380 2.59 27.34 11.80
C ARG A 380 3.83 27.45 10.91
N ALA A 381 4.91 28.06 11.43
CA ALA A 381 6.16 28.21 10.68
C ALA A 381 6.85 26.87 10.39
N ASP A 382 6.78 25.92 11.32
CA ASP A 382 7.37 24.59 11.16
C ASP A 382 6.67 23.76 10.07
N LEU A 383 5.39 23.99 9.82
CA LEU A 383 4.62 23.32 8.78
C LEU A 383 5.06 23.72 7.38
N GLN A 384 5.60 24.94 7.21
CA GLN A 384 5.98 25.48 5.90
C GLN A 384 4.91 25.19 4.84
N LEU A 385 3.63 25.43 5.22
CA LEU A 385 2.54 25.33 4.27
C LEU A 385 2.89 26.17 3.05
N PRO A 386 2.75 25.66 1.82
CA PRO A 386 2.87 26.47 0.62
C PRO A 386 2.00 27.72 0.87
N ALA A 387 2.56 28.90 0.63
CA ALA A 387 1.71 30.07 0.55
C ALA A 387 0.60 29.66 -0.42
N GLU A 388 -0.65 29.70 0.02
CA GLU A 388 -1.71 29.66 -0.96
C GLU A 388 -1.32 30.79 -1.91
N THR A 389 -0.77 30.44 -3.07
CA THR A 389 -1.01 31.27 -4.24
C THR A 389 -2.51 31.34 -4.18
N PRO A 390 -3.09 32.53 -3.89
CA PRO A 390 -4.49 32.62 -4.17
C PRO A 390 -4.56 32.04 -5.58
N THR A 391 -5.17 30.88 -5.77
CA THR A 391 -5.97 30.68 -6.92
C THR A 391 -6.84 31.93 -6.80
N SER A 392 -6.31 33.05 -7.29
CA SER A 392 -7.18 33.96 -7.93
C SER A 392 -7.96 32.99 -8.82
N ASP A 393 -9.13 32.56 -8.31
CA ASP A 393 -10.23 32.57 -9.20
C ASP A 393 -9.96 33.83 -10.01
N MET A 394 -9.23 33.69 -11.09
CA MET A 394 -9.50 34.49 -12.25
C MET A 394 -10.91 34.05 -12.60
N ARG A 395 -11.84 34.42 -11.75
CA ARG A 395 -13.14 34.81 -12.21
C ARG A 395 -12.76 35.98 -13.11
N ILE A 396 -12.58 35.64 -14.38
CA ILE A 396 -12.78 36.57 -15.47
C ILE A 396 -14.16 37.10 -15.14
N GLY A 397 -14.24 38.23 -14.47
CA GLY A 397 -15.35 38.79 -13.71
C GLY A 397 -16.70 38.18 -14.06
N ASP A 398 -17.78 38.34 -13.32
CA ASP A 398 -19.10 37.80 -13.63
C ASP A 398 -19.48 38.13 -15.09
N ILE A 399 -18.78 37.50 -16.04
CA ILE A 399 -19.15 37.48 -17.44
C ILE A 399 -20.29 36.50 -17.49
N GLU A 400 -21.51 36.95 -17.30
CA GLU A 400 -22.72 36.24 -17.70
C GLU A 400 -22.58 36.02 -19.22
N LEU A 401 -22.09 34.84 -19.57
CA LEU A 401 -22.07 34.42 -20.96
C LEU A 401 -23.53 34.09 -21.30
N PRO A 402 -24.16 34.82 -22.23
CA PRO A 402 -25.51 34.51 -22.64
C PRO A 402 -25.54 33.08 -23.20
N GLU A 403 -26.48 32.26 -22.73
CA GLU A 403 -26.66 30.85 -23.09
C GLU A 403 -26.77 30.59 -24.64
N ALA A 404 -26.90 31.60 -25.44
CA ALA A 404 -27.25 31.44 -26.86
C ALA A 404 -26.11 31.39 -27.88
N ALA A 405 -24.87 31.77 -27.56
CA ALA A 405 -23.77 31.69 -28.54
C ALA A 405 -22.37 31.86 -27.90
N LEU A 406 -21.76 30.79 -27.52
CA LEU A 406 -20.30 30.68 -27.22
C LEU A 406 -19.49 30.78 -28.54
N LYS A 407 -19.59 31.91 -29.25
CA LYS A 407 -18.65 32.17 -30.35
C LYS A 407 -17.36 32.71 -29.74
N LEU A 408 -16.27 31.98 -29.94
CA LEU A 408 -14.94 32.32 -29.45
C LEU A 408 -14.58 33.81 -29.67
N LYS A 409 -15.06 34.40 -30.76
CA LYS A 409 -14.89 35.83 -31.11
C LYS A 409 -15.59 36.78 -30.12
N GLU A 410 -16.73 36.41 -29.60
CA GLU A 410 -17.48 37.25 -28.64
C GLU A 410 -16.89 37.20 -27.27
N VAL A 411 -16.45 36.00 -26.85
CA VAL A 411 -15.69 35.80 -25.58
C VAL A 411 -14.38 36.60 -25.65
N GLU A 412 -13.64 36.50 -26.75
CA GLU A 412 -12.39 37.24 -26.93
C GLU A 412 -12.62 38.75 -26.87
N ARG A 413 -13.69 39.25 -27.47
CA ARG A 413 -14.07 40.69 -27.45
C ARG A 413 -14.38 41.14 -26.03
N GLN A 414 -15.13 40.37 -25.25
CA GLN A 414 -15.47 40.68 -23.85
C GLN A 414 -14.24 40.70 -22.94
N VAL A 415 -13.36 39.71 -23.05
CA VAL A 415 -12.10 39.65 -22.29
C VAL A 415 -11.22 40.83 -22.60
N ILE A 416 -11.16 41.31 -23.85
CA ILE A 416 -10.40 42.50 -24.24
C ILE A 416 -11.04 43.77 -23.64
N LEU A 417 -12.36 43.90 -23.62
CA LEU A 417 -13.07 45.02 -23.02
C LEU A 417 -12.81 45.12 -21.53
N GLU A 418 -12.96 44.01 -20.81
CA GLU A 418 -12.71 43.90 -19.38
C GLU A 418 -11.26 44.28 -19.02
N ALA A 419 -10.29 43.80 -19.79
CA ALA A 419 -8.89 44.13 -19.60
C ALA A 419 -8.62 45.64 -19.84
N LEU A 420 -9.28 46.24 -20.81
CA LEU A 420 -9.19 47.69 -21.08
C LEU A 420 -9.85 48.51 -19.97
N GLU A 421 -10.99 48.10 -19.46
CA GLU A 421 -11.65 48.77 -18.32
C GLU A 421 -10.80 48.72 -17.05
N ARG A 422 -10.26 47.54 -16.70
CA ARG A 422 -9.38 47.38 -15.54
C ARG A 422 -8.07 48.15 -15.62
N SER A 423 -7.59 48.41 -16.82
CA SER A 423 -6.38 49.20 -17.06
C SER A 423 -6.67 50.66 -17.38
N GLU A 424 -7.86 51.17 -17.03
CA GLU A 424 -8.29 52.54 -17.30
C GLU A 424 -8.08 52.94 -18.79
N TRP A 425 -8.31 51.99 -19.69
CA TRP A 425 -8.15 52.13 -21.14
C TRP A 425 -6.71 52.39 -21.62
N VAL A 426 -5.70 52.08 -20.77
CA VAL A 426 -4.29 52.09 -21.15
C VAL A 426 -3.92 50.79 -21.88
N GLN A 427 -3.76 50.88 -23.22
CA GLN A 427 -3.54 49.70 -24.07
C GLN A 427 -2.30 48.89 -23.72
N LYS A 428 -1.25 49.53 -23.18
CA LYS A 428 -0.02 48.87 -22.78
C LYS A 428 -0.27 47.94 -21.54
N ASP A 429 -1.02 48.47 -20.59
CA ASP A 429 -1.31 47.74 -19.32
C ASP A 429 -2.36 46.68 -19.55
N ALA A 430 -3.36 46.91 -20.40
CA ALA A 430 -4.31 45.91 -20.86
C ALA A 430 -3.61 44.76 -21.60
N ALA A 431 -2.63 45.04 -22.44
CA ALA A 431 -1.85 43.99 -23.14
C ALA A 431 -1.04 43.18 -22.15
N ALA A 432 -0.47 43.78 -21.10
CA ALA A 432 0.24 43.06 -20.05
C ALA A 432 -0.71 42.16 -19.24
N LEU A 433 -1.91 42.64 -18.87
CA LEU A 433 -2.95 41.85 -18.20
C LEU A 433 -3.39 40.62 -19.04
N LEU A 434 -3.46 40.77 -20.35
CA LEU A 434 -3.86 39.72 -21.28
C LEU A 434 -2.72 38.79 -21.68
N GLY A 435 -1.49 39.01 -21.24
CA GLY A 435 -0.32 38.23 -21.63
C GLY A 435 0.02 38.32 -23.14
N VAL A 436 -0.39 39.42 -23.85
CA VAL A 436 -0.14 39.61 -25.26
C VAL A 436 0.68 40.89 -25.50
N SER A 437 1.31 40.96 -26.70
CA SER A 437 1.98 42.19 -27.07
C SER A 437 0.98 43.32 -27.40
N THR A 438 1.35 44.58 -27.10
CA THR A 438 0.52 45.75 -27.44
C THR A 438 0.12 45.80 -28.90
N ARG A 439 0.97 45.29 -29.79
CA ARG A 439 0.70 45.22 -31.23
C ARG A 439 -0.45 44.26 -31.55
N VAL A 440 -0.48 43.09 -30.86
CA VAL A 440 -1.54 42.07 -31.01
C VAL A 440 -2.85 42.63 -30.46
N LEU A 441 -2.83 43.28 -29.30
CA LEU A 441 -4.02 43.90 -28.72
C LEU A 441 -4.59 44.99 -29.63
N ASN A 442 -3.76 45.87 -30.14
CA ASN A 442 -4.20 46.93 -31.05
C ASN A 442 -4.83 46.40 -32.33
N HIS A 443 -4.27 45.32 -32.91
CA HIS A 443 -4.87 44.65 -34.07
C HIS A 443 -6.27 44.09 -33.73
N LYS A 444 -6.44 43.50 -32.55
CA LYS A 444 -7.72 42.93 -32.11
C LYS A 444 -8.73 44.03 -31.75
N ILE A 445 -8.30 45.15 -31.10
CA ILE A 445 -9.14 46.32 -30.89
C ILE A 445 -9.71 46.84 -32.21
N GLY A 446 -8.86 46.99 -33.22
CA GLY A 446 -9.29 47.38 -34.57
C GLY A 446 -10.25 46.39 -35.21
N LYS A 447 -9.95 45.09 -35.12
CA LYS A 447 -10.78 44.03 -35.67
C LYS A 447 -12.18 43.92 -35.02
N PHE A 448 -12.29 44.20 -33.74
CA PHE A 448 -13.56 44.18 -32.98
C PHE A 448 -14.27 45.52 -32.94
N GLY A 449 -13.70 46.57 -33.56
CA GLY A 449 -14.29 47.89 -33.60
C GLY A 449 -14.44 48.58 -32.23
N ILE A 450 -13.60 48.24 -31.27
CA ILE A 450 -13.62 48.78 -29.92
C ILE A 450 -13.09 50.23 -29.98
N LYS A 451 -13.87 51.23 -29.47
CA LYS A 451 -13.53 52.64 -29.51
C LYS A 451 -13.67 53.22 -28.11
N HIS A 452 -12.74 54.10 -27.72
CA HIS A 452 -12.82 54.87 -26.47
C HIS A 452 -12.59 56.36 -26.75
N VAL A 453 -13.32 57.23 -26.03
CA VAL A 453 -13.33 58.68 -26.25
C VAL A 453 -11.97 59.33 -26.01
N GLY A 454 -11.15 58.70 -25.15
CA GLY A 454 -9.81 59.17 -24.78
C GLY A 454 -8.70 58.82 -25.80
N TRP A 455 -8.99 58.00 -26.82
CA TRP A 455 -7.97 57.63 -27.80
C TRP A 455 -7.91 58.64 -28.95
N ARG A 456 -6.79 59.37 -29.04
CA ARG A 456 -6.54 60.24 -30.19
C ARG A 456 -6.41 59.37 -31.47
N ARG A 457 -7.13 59.73 -32.52
CA ARG A 457 -6.89 59.22 -33.85
C ARG A 457 -5.49 59.66 -34.29
N ASN A 458 -4.54 58.74 -34.39
CA ASN A 458 -3.39 58.97 -35.24
C ASN A 458 -3.88 58.84 -36.70
N SER A 459 -3.93 59.94 -37.35
CA SER A 459 -4.16 60.06 -38.82
C SER A 459 -2.93 59.52 -39.55
#